data_ba69209784cd8b94b29cc9144f01ef6f
#
_entry.id   ba69209784cd8b94b29cc9144f01ef6f
#
_cell.length_a   1.000
_cell.length_b   1.000
_cell.length_c   1.000
_cell.angle_alpha   90.00
_cell.angle_beta   90.00
_cell.angle_gamma   90.00
#
_symmetry.space_group_name_H-M   'P 1'
#
loop_
_entity.id
_entity.type
_entity.pdbx_description
1 polymer ?
#
loop_
_entity_poly.entity_id
_entity_poly.type
_entity_poly.pdbx_seq_one_letter_code
_entity_poly.pdbx_strand_id
1 'polypeptide(L)'
;MAQATKQYHIKITSITPVCIGDGQKLSPFSDYKLKVDKLIYLNQETIQQILKTRPNLIEDFVKGIITGMDNTGSKFDIESFFYNRAKVDLASITLKTIDSTAVPKGNKNLYTIIKNAGVHPYIPGSSLKGAVKTALLYNWLMDKNNHWCKDYLKSGDKNSIGNLSKKEEDNLQNEKKALEEELNNKLNSFEFAVSDSDLFSEDSIKAIDTKRLHLKEGKFTIPQTWEAIKE
;
A
#
# COMPACT_ATOMS: atom_id res chain seq x y z
N MET A 1 -7.04 35.75 22.92
CA MET A 1 -6.40 36.24 21.67
C MET A 1 -6.20 35.04 20.75
N ALA A 2 -6.76 35.04 19.54
CA ALA A 2 -6.50 33.99 18.59
C ALA A 2 -5.03 34.05 18.15
N GLN A 3 -4.31 32.97 18.32
CA GLN A 3 -2.94 32.86 17.86
C GLN A 3 -2.96 32.90 16.32
N ALA A 4 -2.22 33.82 15.71
CA ALA A 4 -2.15 33.95 14.27
C ALA A 4 -1.51 32.67 13.68
N THR A 5 -2.25 31.93 12.89
CA THR A 5 -1.76 30.72 12.22
C THR A 5 -0.85 31.15 11.07
N LYS A 6 0.40 30.72 11.10
CA LYS A 6 1.35 30.96 10.00
C LYS A 6 1.20 29.87 8.95
N GLN A 7 0.94 30.28 7.69
CA GLN A 7 0.79 29.36 6.57
C GLN A 7 2.09 29.30 5.74
N TYR A 8 2.42 28.11 5.28
CA TYR A 8 3.56 27.84 4.41
C TYR A 8 3.12 27.05 3.19
N HIS A 9 3.68 27.37 2.04
CA HIS A 9 3.57 26.58 0.83
C HIS A 9 4.83 25.71 0.71
N ILE A 10 4.64 24.38 0.60
CA ILE A 10 5.74 23.44 0.54
C ILE A 10 5.69 22.72 -0.80
N LYS A 11 6.81 22.75 -1.54
CA LYS A 11 6.99 21.93 -2.73
C LYS A 11 7.65 20.62 -2.31
N ILE A 12 7.01 19.50 -2.65
CA ILE A 12 7.56 18.15 -2.41
C ILE A 12 7.92 17.53 -3.75
N THR A 13 9.11 16.94 -3.84
CA THR A 13 9.55 16.18 -5.01
C THR A 13 9.76 14.74 -4.59
N SER A 14 9.07 13.79 -5.26
CA SER A 14 9.28 12.37 -5.02
C SER A 14 10.58 11.92 -5.69
N ILE A 15 11.43 11.22 -4.95
CA ILE A 15 12.69 10.63 -5.43
C ILE A 15 12.48 9.16 -5.79
N THR A 16 11.46 8.54 -5.22
CA THR A 16 11.05 7.15 -5.46
C THR A 16 9.55 7.12 -5.66
N PRO A 17 8.98 6.07 -6.29
CA PRO A 17 7.55 5.94 -6.45
C PRO A 17 6.81 6.00 -5.11
N VAL A 18 5.71 6.76 -5.06
CA VAL A 18 4.91 6.96 -3.85
C VAL A 18 3.65 6.10 -3.92
N CYS A 19 3.48 5.22 -2.94
CA CYS A 19 2.30 4.35 -2.80
C CYS A 19 1.49 4.77 -1.57
N ILE A 20 0.27 5.27 -1.79
CA ILE A 20 -0.69 5.56 -0.71
C ILE A 20 -2.00 4.87 -1.09
N GLY A 21 -2.27 3.74 -0.45
CA GLY A 21 -3.42 2.91 -0.80
C GLY A 21 -4.74 3.50 -0.34
N ASP A 22 -5.79 3.25 -1.13
CA ASP A 22 -7.20 3.53 -0.79
C ASP A 22 -7.87 2.35 -0.07
N GLY A 23 -7.14 1.26 0.15
CA GLY A 23 -7.63 0.02 0.76
C GLY A 23 -8.24 -0.98 -0.23
N GLN A 24 -8.39 -0.63 -1.49
CA GLN A 24 -8.94 -1.54 -2.49
C GLN A 24 -7.88 -2.51 -3.04
N LYS A 25 -8.36 -3.65 -3.51
CA LYS A 25 -7.54 -4.70 -4.12
C LYS A 25 -8.25 -5.19 -5.37
N LEU A 26 -7.56 -5.14 -6.49
CA LEU A 26 -8.03 -5.66 -7.76
C LEU A 26 -7.51 -7.07 -8.00
N SER A 27 -8.35 -7.91 -8.56
CA SER A 27 -8.05 -9.32 -8.84
C SER A 27 -7.38 -9.49 -10.20
N PRO A 28 -6.32 -10.30 -10.30
CA PRO A 28 -5.70 -10.62 -11.59
C PRO A 28 -6.59 -11.51 -12.47
N PHE A 29 -7.69 -12.04 -11.92
CA PHE A 29 -8.59 -12.93 -12.63
C PHE A 29 -9.74 -12.21 -13.34
N SER A 30 -10.08 -10.99 -12.90
CA SER A 30 -11.25 -10.26 -13.41
C SER A 30 -10.99 -8.80 -13.71
N ASP A 31 -10.07 -8.14 -12.98
CA ASP A 31 -10.03 -6.68 -12.94
C ASP A 31 -8.90 -6.09 -13.77
N TYR A 32 -7.81 -6.83 -13.90
CA TYR A 32 -6.65 -6.38 -14.66
C TYR A 32 -5.83 -7.53 -15.27
N LYS A 33 -5.03 -7.19 -16.28
CA LYS A 33 -3.99 -8.04 -16.86
C LYS A 33 -2.64 -7.36 -16.77
N LEU A 34 -1.65 -8.03 -16.18
CA LEU A 34 -0.28 -7.53 -16.14
C LEU A 34 0.52 -8.13 -17.29
N LYS A 35 1.14 -7.27 -18.11
CA LYS A 35 2.13 -7.59 -19.15
C LYS A 35 3.51 -7.07 -18.73
N VAL A 36 4.55 -7.31 -19.50
CA VAL A 36 5.95 -7.03 -19.14
C VAL A 36 6.18 -5.56 -18.76
N ASP A 37 5.61 -4.63 -19.51
CA ASP A 37 5.81 -3.18 -19.38
C ASP A 37 4.54 -2.41 -19.10
N LYS A 38 3.39 -3.10 -19.04
CA LYS A 38 2.07 -2.48 -18.94
C LYS A 38 1.13 -3.23 -18.01
N LEU A 39 0.31 -2.48 -17.30
CA LEU A 39 -0.84 -2.98 -16.59
C LEU A 39 -2.11 -2.50 -17.32
N ILE A 40 -2.97 -3.45 -17.69
CA ILE A 40 -4.19 -3.23 -18.47
C ILE A 40 -5.37 -3.43 -17.54
N TYR A 41 -6.15 -2.37 -17.33
CA TYR A 41 -7.42 -2.46 -16.61
C TYR A 41 -8.51 -2.95 -17.53
N LEU A 42 -9.36 -3.84 -17.03
CA LEU A 42 -10.43 -4.44 -17.78
C LEU A 42 -11.74 -3.67 -17.59
N ASN A 43 -12.49 -3.51 -18.66
CA ASN A 43 -13.79 -2.86 -18.65
C ASN A 43 -14.87 -3.84 -18.19
N GLN A 44 -15.24 -3.70 -16.92
CA GLN A 44 -16.22 -4.58 -16.28
C GLN A 44 -17.62 -4.50 -16.94
N GLU A 45 -18.01 -3.33 -17.44
CA GLU A 45 -19.30 -3.16 -18.13
C GLU A 45 -19.30 -3.94 -19.44
N THR A 46 -18.23 -3.84 -20.23
CA THR A 46 -18.10 -4.59 -21.49
C THR A 46 -18.07 -6.09 -21.23
N ILE A 47 -17.32 -6.55 -20.20
CA ILE A 47 -17.30 -7.96 -19.79
C ILE A 47 -18.69 -8.44 -19.41
N GLN A 48 -19.43 -7.68 -18.61
CA GLN A 48 -20.80 -8.02 -18.22
C GLN A 48 -21.73 -8.09 -19.43
N GLN A 49 -21.62 -7.17 -20.39
CA GLN A 49 -22.43 -7.20 -21.61
C GLN A 49 -22.16 -8.46 -22.45
N ILE A 50 -20.89 -8.84 -22.62
CA ILE A 50 -20.49 -10.05 -23.34
C ILE A 50 -21.10 -11.29 -22.64
N LEU A 51 -20.97 -11.37 -21.32
CA LEU A 51 -21.52 -12.50 -20.55
C LEU A 51 -23.06 -12.54 -20.58
N LYS A 52 -23.74 -11.40 -20.52
CA LYS A 52 -25.22 -11.33 -20.65
C LYS A 52 -25.71 -11.84 -22.01
N THR A 53 -24.98 -11.55 -23.10
CA THR A 53 -25.36 -12.04 -24.43
C THR A 53 -25.03 -13.52 -24.65
N ARG A 54 -24.23 -14.11 -23.77
CA ARG A 54 -23.77 -15.51 -23.85
C ARG A 54 -23.81 -16.19 -22.48
N PRO A 55 -25.00 -16.49 -21.93
CA PRO A 55 -25.17 -17.01 -20.57
C PRO A 55 -24.41 -18.31 -20.29
N ASN A 56 -24.20 -19.14 -21.30
CA ASN A 56 -23.42 -20.37 -21.21
C ASN A 56 -21.95 -20.14 -20.86
N LEU A 57 -21.41 -18.94 -21.10
CA LEU A 57 -20.04 -18.58 -20.71
C LEU A 57 -19.90 -18.19 -19.23
N ILE A 58 -21.01 -17.88 -18.55
CA ILE A 58 -20.95 -17.42 -17.14
C ILE A 58 -20.43 -18.52 -16.24
N GLU A 59 -20.93 -19.74 -16.38
CA GLU A 59 -20.47 -20.87 -15.57
C GLU A 59 -19.00 -21.20 -15.84
N ASP A 60 -18.58 -21.18 -17.10
CA ASP A 60 -17.18 -21.42 -17.49
C ASP A 60 -16.26 -20.33 -16.94
N PHE A 61 -16.70 -19.08 -16.97
CA PHE A 61 -15.96 -17.94 -16.42
C PHE A 61 -15.78 -18.05 -14.91
N VAL A 62 -16.88 -18.32 -14.18
CA VAL A 62 -16.85 -18.50 -12.73
C VAL A 62 -15.98 -19.70 -12.33
N LYS A 63 -16.12 -20.84 -13.00
CA LYS A 63 -15.29 -22.03 -12.76
C LYS A 63 -13.82 -21.72 -13.02
N GLY A 64 -13.51 -20.98 -14.09
CA GLY A 64 -12.15 -20.56 -14.41
C GLY A 64 -11.52 -19.72 -13.29
N ILE A 65 -12.26 -18.74 -12.78
CA ILE A 65 -11.80 -17.89 -11.66
C ILE A 65 -11.55 -18.73 -10.40
N ILE A 66 -12.50 -19.56 -10.00
CA ILE A 66 -12.38 -20.41 -8.79
C ILE A 66 -11.15 -21.32 -8.91
N THR A 67 -10.98 -22.02 -10.05
CA THR A 67 -9.83 -22.89 -10.29
C THR A 67 -8.50 -22.12 -10.29
N GLY A 68 -8.51 -20.90 -10.82
CA GLY A 68 -7.33 -20.02 -10.80
C GLY A 68 -6.96 -19.57 -9.39
N MET A 69 -7.93 -19.37 -8.50
CA MET A 69 -7.71 -18.99 -7.10
C MET A 69 -7.17 -20.15 -6.26
N ASP A 70 -7.59 -21.39 -6.52
CA ASP A 70 -7.24 -22.58 -5.74
C ASP A 70 -5.81 -23.10 -6.00
N ASN A 71 -5.04 -22.45 -6.87
CA ASN A 71 -3.67 -22.85 -7.24
C ASN A 71 -3.50 -24.33 -7.69
N THR A 72 -4.58 -24.99 -8.08
CA THR A 72 -4.60 -26.42 -8.44
C THR A 72 -4.12 -26.72 -9.88
N GLY A 73 -3.12 -25.96 -10.34
CA GLY A 73 -2.36 -26.30 -11.57
C GLY A 73 -2.87 -25.66 -12.86
N SER A 74 -4.13 -25.32 -13.00
CA SER A 74 -4.64 -24.63 -14.19
C SER A 74 -4.66 -23.12 -13.93
N LYS A 75 -3.77 -22.39 -14.60
CA LYS A 75 -3.75 -20.93 -14.52
C LYS A 75 -4.89 -20.37 -15.38
N PHE A 76 -5.98 -19.92 -14.76
CA PHE A 76 -6.98 -19.14 -15.46
C PHE A 76 -6.35 -17.86 -16.00
N ASP A 77 -6.46 -17.67 -17.31
CA ASP A 77 -6.03 -16.45 -17.99
C ASP A 77 -7.21 -15.81 -18.72
N ILE A 78 -7.59 -14.62 -18.25
CA ILE A 78 -8.76 -13.90 -18.76
C ILE A 78 -8.64 -13.55 -20.24
N GLU A 79 -7.46 -13.17 -20.73
CA GLU A 79 -7.21 -12.89 -22.14
C GLU A 79 -7.50 -14.12 -23.01
N SER A 80 -6.92 -15.26 -22.64
CA SER A 80 -7.13 -16.54 -23.32
C SER A 80 -8.59 -17.00 -23.25
N PHE A 81 -9.26 -16.77 -22.12
CA PHE A 81 -10.67 -17.12 -21.95
C PHE A 81 -11.55 -16.35 -22.94
N PHE A 82 -11.47 -15.03 -22.99
CA PHE A 82 -12.29 -14.21 -23.87
C PHE A 82 -11.95 -14.45 -25.34
N TYR A 83 -10.67 -14.58 -25.68
CA TYR A 83 -10.26 -14.88 -27.05
C TYR A 83 -10.79 -16.23 -27.55
N ASN A 84 -10.59 -17.29 -26.76
CA ASN A 84 -10.96 -18.64 -27.21
C ASN A 84 -12.45 -18.92 -27.14
N ARG A 85 -13.13 -18.46 -26.08
CA ARG A 85 -14.54 -18.79 -25.79
C ARG A 85 -15.52 -17.76 -26.32
N ALA A 86 -15.18 -16.48 -26.23
CA ALA A 86 -16.05 -15.40 -26.69
C ALA A 86 -15.65 -14.82 -28.06
N LYS A 87 -14.49 -15.19 -28.63
CA LYS A 87 -13.93 -14.59 -29.82
C LYS A 87 -13.79 -13.07 -29.73
N VAL A 88 -13.41 -12.61 -28.54
CA VAL A 88 -13.20 -11.20 -28.22
C VAL A 88 -11.73 -11.03 -27.83
N ASP A 89 -11.07 -10.08 -28.44
CA ASP A 89 -9.68 -9.76 -28.11
C ASP A 89 -9.56 -8.90 -26.84
N LEU A 90 -8.36 -8.84 -26.25
CA LEU A 90 -8.09 -8.08 -25.05
C LEU A 90 -8.37 -6.59 -25.24
N ALA A 91 -8.09 -6.03 -26.42
CA ALA A 91 -8.27 -4.61 -26.70
C ALA A 91 -9.76 -4.20 -26.56
N SER A 92 -10.68 -5.07 -26.96
CA SER A 92 -12.12 -4.82 -26.88
C SER A 92 -12.66 -4.77 -25.44
N ILE A 93 -11.97 -5.40 -24.50
CA ILE A 93 -12.34 -5.42 -23.07
C ILE A 93 -11.37 -4.58 -22.21
N THR A 94 -10.52 -3.78 -22.83
CA THR A 94 -9.60 -2.88 -22.12
C THR A 94 -10.32 -1.57 -21.77
N LEU A 95 -10.21 -1.16 -20.51
CA LEU A 95 -10.67 0.15 -20.03
C LEU A 95 -9.58 1.21 -20.22
N LYS A 96 -8.40 0.93 -19.67
CA LYS A 96 -7.21 1.78 -19.76
C LYS A 96 -5.93 0.98 -19.53
N THR A 97 -4.81 1.59 -19.86
CA THR A 97 -3.49 0.99 -19.69
C THR A 97 -2.57 1.98 -18.99
N ILE A 98 -1.78 1.51 -18.04
CA ILE A 98 -0.70 2.30 -17.40
C ILE A 98 0.64 1.59 -17.55
N ASP A 99 1.73 2.34 -17.41
CA ASP A 99 3.07 1.78 -17.39
C ASP A 99 3.28 0.84 -16.20
N SER A 100 4.10 -0.17 -16.36
CA SER A 100 4.40 -1.13 -15.31
C SER A 100 5.87 -1.51 -15.29
N THR A 101 6.45 -1.57 -14.10
CA THR A 101 7.73 -2.25 -13.83
C THR A 101 7.53 -3.50 -12.97
N ALA A 102 6.27 -3.83 -12.67
CA ALA A 102 5.93 -5.04 -11.92
C ALA A 102 6.16 -6.29 -12.77
N VAL A 103 6.63 -7.36 -12.14
CA VAL A 103 6.90 -8.62 -12.83
C VAL A 103 5.59 -9.41 -13.00
N PRO A 104 5.21 -9.78 -14.24
CA PRO A 104 3.99 -10.55 -14.51
C PRO A 104 4.15 -12.02 -14.11
N LYS A 105 4.42 -12.26 -12.83
CA LYS A 105 4.63 -13.61 -12.27
C LYS A 105 3.69 -13.86 -11.10
N GLY A 106 2.91 -14.92 -11.22
CA GLY A 106 1.94 -15.35 -10.19
C GLY A 106 0.65 -14.52 -10.19
N ASN A 107 -0.29 -14.96 -9.37
CA ASN A 107 -1.61 -14.32 -9.20
C ASN A 107 -1.52 -13.32 -8.05
N LYS A 108 -1.07 -12.09 -8.32
CA LYS A 108 -0.92 -11.05 -7.31
C LYS A 108 -2.15 -10.13 -7.35
N ASN A 109 -2.65 -9.74 -6.20
CA ASN A 109 -3.61 -8.63 -6.14
C ASN A 109 -2.86 -7.32 -6.44
N LEU A 110 -3.53 -6.42 -7.17
CA LEU A 110 -3.09 -5.04 -7.36
C LEU A 110 -3.72 -4.17 -6.27
N TYR A 111 -2.89 -3.47 -5.53
CA TYR A 111 -3.34 -2.48 -4.55
C TYR A 111 -3.43 -1.12 -5.23
N THR A 112 -4.58 -0.48 -5.13
CA THR A 112 -4.84 0.80 -5.79
C THR A 112 -4.38 1.99 -4.94
N ILE A 113 -4.01 3.08 -5.62
CA ILE A 113 -3.65 4.34 -4.97
C ILE A 113 -4.90 5.18 -4.73
N ILE A 114 -4.87 6.00 -3.68
CA ILE A 114 -5.95 6.94 -3.38
C ILE A 114 -6.12 7.96 -4.50
N LYS A 115 -7.39 8.18 -4.91
CA LYS A 115 -7.81 9.11 -5.96
C LYS A 115 -9.00 9.92 -5.48
N ASN A 116 -9.17 11.12 -6.02
CA ASN A 116 -10.40 11.89 -5.84
C ASN A 116 -11.54 11.31 -6.69
N ALA A 117 -12.74 11.88 -6.57
CA ALA A 117 -13.91 11.48 -7.36
C ALA A 117 -13.71 11.63 -8.89
N GLY A 118 -12.78 12.47 -9.33
CA GLY A 118 -12.39 12.65 -10.73
C GLY A 118 -11.26 11.74 -11.19
N VAL A 119 -10.98 10.64 -10.45
CA VAL A 119 -9.95 9.61 -10.72
C VAL A 119 -8.49 10.10 -10.70
N HIS A 120 -8.25 11.35 -10.30
CA HIS A 120 -6.90 11.91 -10.18
C HIS A 120 -6.25 11.52 -8.86
N PRO A 121 -5.02 10.96 -8.87
CA PRO A 121 -4.31 10.64 -7.64
C PRO A 121 -3.86 11.91 -6.91
N TYR A 122 -3.74 11.82 -5.61
CA TYR A 122 -3.22 12.89 -4.76
C TYR A 122 -2.54 12.31 -3.52
N ILE A 123 -1.79 13.14 -2.81
CA ILE A 123 -1.18 12.77 -1.53
C ILE A 123 -2.01 13.40 -0.41
N PRO A 124 -2.73 12.61 0.41
CA PRO A 124 -3.49 13.14 1.53
C PRO A 124 -2.60 13.89 2.53
N GLY A 125 -3.07 15.05 2.99
CA GLY A 125 -2.38 15.83 4.02
C GLY A 125 -2.15 15.04 5.31
N SER A 126 -3.05 14.13 5.64
CA SER A 126 -2.88 13.21 6.77
C SER A 126 -1.65 12.29 6.62
N SER A 127 -1.37 11.79 5.40
CA SER A 127 -0.19 10.99 5.10
C SER A 127 1.09 11.81 5.19
N LEU A 128 1.09 13.03 4.62
CA LEU A 128 2.21 13.97 4.75
C LEU A 128 2.45 14.38 6.20
N LYS A 129 1.38 14.67 6.94
CA LYS A 129 1.47 14.98 8.38
C LYS A 129 2.12 13.84 9.15
N GLY A 130 1.72 12.59 8.87
CA GLY A 130 2.32 11.39 9.47
C GLY A 130 3.81 11.27 9.18
N ALA A 131 4.21 11.46 7.92
CA ALA A 131 5.61 11.40 7.52
C ALA A 131 6.47 12.49 8.20
N VAL A 132 5.96 13.74 8.24
CA VAL A 132 6.64 14.86 8.91
C VAL A 132 6.75 14.60 10.41
N LYS A 133 5.68 14.16 11.07
CA LYS A 133 5.72 13.79 12.49
C LYS A 133 6.75 12.70 12.77
N THR A 134 6.81 11.68 11.93
CA THR A 134 7.81 10.60 12.05
C THR A 134 9.24 11.13 11.92
N ALA A 135 9.49 12.04 10.96
CA ALA A 135 10.80 12.66 10.79
C ALA A 135 11.20 13.53 11.99
N LEU A 136 10.27 14.33 12.52
CA LEU A 136 10.50 15.15 13.72
C LEU A 136 10.76 14.28 14.96
N LEU A 137 10.00 13.18 15.10
CA LEU A 137 10.21 12.22 16.17
C LEU A 137 11.58 11.55 16.07
N TYR A 138 11.95 11.11 14.85
CA TYR A 138 13.28 10.54 14.61
C TYR A 138 14.39 11.52 15.00
N ASN A 139 14.29 12.78 14.59
CA ASN A 139 15.25 13.81 14.96
C ASN A 139 15.35 14.01 16.48
N TRP A 140 14.21 13.99 17.19
CA TRP A 140 14.19 14.05 18.66
C TRP A 140 14.84 12.83 19.30
N LEU A 141 14.56 11.62 18.80
CA LEU A 141 15.15 10.37 19.31
C LEU A 141 16.67 10.31 19.09
N MET A 142 17.16 10.92 18.01
CA MET A 142 18.60 10.96 17.67
C MET A 142 19.37 12.09 18.37
N ASP A 143 18.68 12.95 19.11
CA ASP A 143 19.35 13.98 19.91
C ASP A 143 20.25 13.30 20.95
N LYS A 144 21.52 13.75 21.01
CA LYS A 144 22.55 13.21 21.92
C LYS A 144 22.16 13.36 23.40
N ASN A 145 21.34 14.35 23.73
CA ASN A 145 20.84 14.61 25.08
C ASN A 145 19.62 13.75 25.45
N ASN A 146 19.05 13.03 24.48
CA ASN A 146 17.87 12.19 24.70
C ASN A 146 18.29 10.75 25.03
N HIS A 147 17.88 10.28 26.19
CA HIS A 147 18.16 8.92 26.66
C HIS A 147 17.05 7.91 26.33
N TRP A 148 15.92 8.39 25.74
CA TRP A 148 14.71 7.58 25.56
C TRP A 148 14.97 6.24 24.87
N CYS A 149 15.70 6.23 23.76
CA CYS A 149 15.99 4.99 23.03
C CYS A 149 16.78 3.99 23.86
N LYS A 150 17.75 4.46 24.66
CA LYS A 150 18.54 3.59 25.52
C LYS A 150 17.70 2.97 26.63
N ASP A 151 16.84 3.76 27.25
CA ASP A 151 15.99 3.34 28.36
C ASP A 151 14.89 2.41 27.87
N TYR A 152 14.28 2.69 26.72
CA TYR A 152 13.30 1.81 26.09
C TYR A 152 13.89 0.45 25.69
N LEU A 153 15.10 0.44 25.09
CA LEU A 153 15.77 -0.82 24.73
C LEU A 153 16.14 -1.65 25.95
N LYS A 154 16.61 -1.01 27.03
CA LYS A 154 16.87 -1.71 28.31
C LYS A 154 15.61 -2.33 28.87
N SER A 155 14.48 -1.61 28.85
CA SER A 155 13.18 -2.11 29.34
C SER A 155 12.61 -3.24 28.48
N GLY A 156 13.06 -3.40 27.24
CA GLY A 156 12.58 -4.41 26.28
C GLY A 156 13.51 -5.62 26.11
N ASP A 157 14.66 -5.66 26.78
CA ASP A 157 15.62 -6.76 26.61
C ASP A 157 15.15 -8.01 27.34
N LYS A 158 14.62 -8.96 26.55
CA LYS A 158 14.11 -10.25 27.04
C LYS A 158 15.18 -11.14 27.68
N ASN A 159 16.47 -10.91 27.39
CA ASN A 159 17.54 -11.68 28.00
C ASN A 159 17.74 -11.30 29.48
N SER A 160 17.32 -10.10 29.86
CA SER A 160 17.26 -9.66 31.25
C SER A 160 16.04 -10.20 32.01
N ILE A 161 15.00 -10.67 31.30
CA ILE A 161 13.69 -11.06 31.87
C ILE A 161 13.70 -12.50 32.38
N GLY A 162 14.65 -13.34 31.97
CA GLY A 162 14.62 -14.78 32.24
C GLY A 162 14.68 -15.21 33.73
N ASN A 163 14.95 -14.31 34.69
CA ASN A 163 15.09 -14.60 36.09
C ASN A 163 14.51 -13.48 37.02
N LEU A 164 13.59 -12.65 36.52
CA LEU A 164 13.01 -11.57 37.28
C LEU A 164 11.90 -12.09 38.18
N SER A 165 11.82 -11.56 39.40
CA SER A 165 10.65 -11.74 40.28
C SER A 165 9.43 -11.01 39.69
N LYS A 166 8.22 -11.45 40.01
CA LYS A 166 6.97 -10.83 39.54
C LYS A 166 6.92 -9.30 39.78
N LYS A 167 7.49 -8.84 40.87
CA LYS A 167 7.57 -7.42 41.22
C LYS A 167 8.51 -6.64 40.29
N GLU A 168 9.59 -7.25 39.85
CA GLU A 168 10.53 -6.65 38.89
C GLU A 168 9.94 -6.60 37.49
N GLU A 169 9.16 -7.63 37.10
CA GLU A 169 8.40 -7.62 35.83
C GLU A 169 7.36 -6.51 35.79
N ASP A 170 6.60 -6.33 36.88
CA ASP A 170 5.60 -5.27 37.04
C ASP A 170 6.25 -3.88 36.97
N ASN A 171 7.39 -3.69 37.62
CA ASN A 171 8.15 -2.43 37.57
C ASN A 171 8.63 -2.12 36.14
N LEU A 172 9.20 -3.11 35.43
CA LEU A 172 9.67 -2.96 34.09
C LEU A 172 8.53 -2.61 33.09
N GLN A 173 7.36 -3.24 33.29
CA GLN A 173 6.17 -2.89 32.49
C GLN A 173 5.68 -1.47 32.78
N ASN A 174 5.76 -0.99 34.01
CA ASN A 174 5.37 0.37 34.35
C ASN A 174 6.35 1.40 33.76
N GLU A 175 7.65 1.14 33.81
CA GLU A 175 8.66 1.97 33.19
C GLU A 175 8.45 2.04 31.66
N LYS A 176 8.18 0.91 31.02
CA LYS A 176 7.87 0.87 29.59
C LYS A 176 6.64 1.68 29.23
N LYS A 177 5.56 1.58 30.01
CA LYS A 177 4.34 2.39 29.81
C LYS A 177 4.63 3.88 29.94
N ALA A 178 5.43 4.28 30.94
CA ALA A 178 5.82 5.68 31.12
C ALA A 178 6.62 6.22 29.93
N LEU A 179 7.54 5.42 29.38
CA LEU A 179 8.28 5.77 28.17
C LEU A 179 7.40 5.87 26.93
N GLU A 180 6.42 4.97 26.78
CA GLU A 180 5.44 5.01 25.69
C GLU A 180 4.52 6.25 25.80
N GLU A 181 4.15 6.64 27.02
CA GLU A 181 3.37 7.85 27.28
C GLU A 181 4.18 9.11 26.95
N GLU A 182 5.46 9.18 27.31
CA GLU A 182 6.36 10.28 26.96
C GLU A 182 6.47 10.42 25.42
N LEU A 183 6.64 9.30 24.70
CA LEU A 183 6.67 9.27 23.24
C LEU A 183 5.37 9.82 22.64
N ASN A 184 4.23 9.39 23.16
CA ASN A 184 2.92 9.84 22.70
C ASN A 184 2.73 11.34 22.98
N ASN A 185 3.14 11.83 24.16
CA ASN A 185 3.09 13.25 24.50
C ASN A 185 3.96 14.07 23.55
N LYS A 186 5.15 13.57 23.19
CA LYS A 186 6.02 14.22 22.23
C LYS A 186 5.40 14.27 20.84
N LEU A 187 4.81 13.17 20.36
CA LEU A 187 4.09 13.12 19.08
C LEU A 187 2.91 14.11 19.05
N ASN A 188 2.18 14.22 20.15
CA ASN A 188 1.05 15.14 20.27
C ASN A 188 1.48 16.61 20.36
N SER A 189 2.69 16.89 20.84
CA SER A 189 3.24 18.26 20.89
C SER A 189 3.53 18.85 19.52
N PHE A 190 3.57 18.06 18.45
CA PHE A 190 3.73 18.54 17.08
C PHE A 190 2.40 19.03 16.51
N GLU A 191 2.06 20.30 16.81
CA GLU A 191 0.81 20.94 16.39
C GLU A 191 0.98 21.66 15.03
N PHE A 192 0.50 21.03 13.96
CA PHE A 192 0.40 21.64 12.63
C PHE A 192 -0.67 20.93 11.81
N ALA A 193 -1.24 21.62 10.84
CA ALA A 193 -2.15 21.08 9.84
C ALA A 193 -1.43 20.98 8.50
N VAL A 194 -1.75 19.98 7.72
CA VAL A 194 -1.25 19.79 6.36
C VAL A 194 -2.45 19.54 5.46
N SER A 195 -2.59 20.35 4.41
CA SER A 195 -3.60 20.13 3.37
C SER A 195 -3.18 19.00 2.45
N ASP A 196 -4.13 18.50 1.67
CA ASP A 196 -3.84 17.57 0.58
C ASP A 196 -2.95 18.26 -0.46
N SER A 197 -2.21 17.46 -1.22
CA SER A 197 -1.44 17.96 -2.36
C SER A 197 -2.36 18.41 -3.49
N ASP A 198 -1.80 19.12 -4.48
CA ASP A 198 -2.43 19.23 -5.79
C ASP A 198 -2.67 17.85 -6.40
N LEU A 199 -3.61 17.79 -7.34
CA LEU A 199 -3.96 16.57 -8.05
C LEU A 199 -2.89 16.26 -9.10
N PHE A 200 -2.53 14.99 -9.20
CA PHE A 200 -1.67 14.50 -10.27
C PHE A 200 -2.50 14.05 -11.47
N SER A 201 -1.92 14.08 -12.66
CA SER A 201 -2.56 13.48 -13.83
C SER A 201 -2.62 11.96 -13.71
N GLU A 202 -3.55 11.31 -14.41
CA GLU A 202 -3.62 9.84 -14.46
C GLU A 202 -2.35 9.21 -15.03
N ASP A 203 -1.67 9.89 -15.96
CA ASP A 203 -0.41 9.43 -16.55
C ASP A 203 0.76 9.41 -15.56
N SER A 204 0.59 10.04 -14.40
CA SER A 204 1.56 9.99 -13.30
C SER A 204 1.56 8.66 -12.56
N ILE A 205 0.61 7.74 -12.86
CA ILE A 205 0.53 6.44 -12.20
C ILE A 205 1.34 5.41 -12.98
N LYS A 206 2.06 4.56 -12.23
CA LYS A 206 2.66 3.32 -12.75
C LYS A 206 2.39 2.15 -11.80
N ALA A 207 2.43 0.93 -12.31
CA ALA A 207 2.39 -0.27 -11.49
C ALA A 207 3.81 -0.72 -11.12
N ILE A 208 4.04 -1.00 -9.85
CA ILE A 208 5.33 -1.43 -9.32
C ILE A 208 5.18 -2.64 -8.39
N ASP A 209 6.23 -3.43 -8.24
CA ASP A 209 6.32 -4.44 -7.18
C ASP A 209 7.05 -3.88 -5.96
N THR A 210 6.43 -4.03 -4.79
CA THR A 210 7.04 -3.71 -3.50
C THR A 210 7.36 -4.99 -2.73
N LYS A 211 8.46 -4.98 -1.97
CA LYS A 211 8.83 -6.06 -1.06
C LYS A 211 9.11 -5.47 0.31
N ARG A 212 8.68 -6.15 1.36
CA ARG A 212 9.06 -5.79 2.73
C ARG A 212 10.25 -6.65 3.15
N LEU A 213 11.24 -6.02 3.76
CA LEU A 213 12.32 -6.73 4.41
C LEU A 213 11.88 -7.15 5.82
N HIS A 214 11.93 -8.44 6.10
CA HIS A 214 11.68 -8.94 7.45
C HIS A 214 12.98 -8.84 8.25
N LEU A 215 13.07 -7.84 9.12
CA LEU A 215 14.32 -7.48 9.81
C LEU A 215 14.93 -8.62 10.63
N LYS A 216 14.10 -9.46 11.29
CA LYS A 216 14.58 -10.58 12.10
C LYS A 216 15.15 -11.74 11.26
N GLU A 217 14.59 -11.96 10.07
CA GLU A 217 14.93 -13.09 9.21
C GLU A 217 15.88 -12.70 8.07
N GLY A 218 16.07 -11.42 7.83
CA GLY A 218 16.85 -10.91 6.70
C GLY A 218 16.28 -11.27 5.32
N LYS A 219 15.02 -11.70 5.27
CA LYS A 219 14.35 -12.15 4.05
C LYS A 219 13.35 -11.13 3.54
N PHE A 220 13.21 -11.04 2.23
CA PHE A 220 12.14 -10.27 1.63
C PHE A 220 10.83 -11.05 1.59
N THR A 221 9.72 -10.36 1.84
CA THR A 221 8.38 -10.92 1.66
C THR A 221 8.07 -11.18 0.18
N ILE A 222 6.97 -11.91 -0.06
CA ILE A 222 6.42 -12.06 -1.41
C ILE A 222 6.09 -10.66 -1.97
N PRO A 223 6.49 -10.37 -3.21
CA PRO A 223 6.21 -9.08 -3.83
C PRO A 223 4.70 -8.79 -3.89
N GLN A 224 4.32 -7.57 -3.57
CA GLN A 224 2.97 -7.04 -3.75
C GLN A 224 3.00 -6.02 -4.87
N THR A 225 2.00 -6.05 -5.75
CA THR A 225 1.89 -5.08 -6.86
C THR A 225 1.03 -3.91 -6.42
N TRP A 226 1.52 -2.70 -6.64
CA TRP A 226 0.89 -1.45 -6.25
C TRP A 226 0.80 -0.48 -7.43
N GLU A 227 -0.29 0.28 -7.49
CA GLU A 227 -0.24 1.57 -8.18
C GLU A 227 0.62 2.54 -7.38
N ALA A 228 1.43 3.33 -8.07
CA ALA A 228 2.28 4.34 -7.45
C ALA A 228 2.35 5.59 -8.32
N ILE A 229 2.50 6.77 -7.68
CA ILE A 229 2.86 8.01 -8.38
C ILE A 229 4.32 7.87 -8.84
N LYS A 230 4.60 8.20 -10.09
CA LYS A 230 5.96 8.22 -10.67
C LYS A 230 6.85 9.23 -9.92
N GLU A 231 8.15 8.97 -9.91
CA GLU A 231 9.19 9.92 -9.51
C GLU A 231 9.33 11.06 -10.51
#